data_33b8317eaabdf6f78d44c8405f5bc4c1
#
_entry.id   33b8317eaabdf6f78d44c8405f5bc4c1
#
_cell.length_a   1.000
_cell.length_b   1.000
_cell.length_c   1.000
_cell.angle_alpha   90.00
_cell.angle_beta   90.00
_cell.angle_gamma   90.00
#
_symmetry.space_group_name_H-M   'P 1'
#
loop_
_entity.id
_entity.type
_entity.pdbx_description
1 polymer ?
#
loop_
_entity_poly.entity_id
_entity_poly.type
_entity_poly.pdbx_seq_one_letter_code
_entity_poly.pdbx_strand_id
1 'polypeptide(L)'
;MTLYVLIFITVLNHTAFIGSRVAVSLYAIHLHASPLILGVLMSLYGLLPMLFSVSVGRLSDRVSPRVPLVVGSALVAAGAALPFAVPGMNTLYAAVTMTGLGFTFFQITVQNVTGFIGKPEDRPSNFSMLALGQSVSAFAGPLLSGFAIDSAGHRATFLVLMLLPLPTIAVLAANRLALPSARSGGKRNSQHRLADLLRHRDLRPIFIISALQVTAWELFTFMTPIYGSGIGLSASIIGVIMGAFAAATFVIRMSLPYLTRRLTAWRLLKVAMLISAATYVVFPLVTHVALLLALAFTLGIGLGAAQPMVMTLLHNAVPDGRTGEALGLRAAVITTSQTAMPLLFGALGAAAGITAVFWAVAAALALGIRAAGKHRTS
;
A
#
# COMPACT_ATOMS: atom_id res chain seq x y z
N MET A 1 6.11 -19.00 -18.30
CA MET A 1 7.43 -18.47 -17.90
C MET A 1 7.43 -16.96 -17.69
N THR A 2 6.98 -16.16 -18.63
CA THR A 2 6.96 -14.67 -18.53
C THR A 2 6.25 -14.14 -17.26
N LEU A 3 5.07 -14.70 -16.90
CA LEU A 3 4.33 -14.29 -15.71
C LEU A 3 5.12 -14.51 -14.41
N TYR A 4 5.74 -15.67 -14.23
CA TYR A 4 6.50 -15.96 -13.02
C TYR A 4 7.73 -15.06 -12.86
N VAL A 5 8.42 -14.76 -13.96
CA VAL A 5 9.54 -13.80 -13.95
C VAL A 5 9.04 -12.40 -13.62
N LEU A 6 7.89 -11.99 -14.20
CA LEU A 6 7.27 -10.70 -13.89
C LEU A 6 6.89 -10.60 -12.41
N ILE A 7 6.34 -11.66 -11.82
CA ILE A 7 6.01 -11.71 -10.40
C ILE A 7 7.27 -11.64 -9.55
N PHE A 8 8.32 -12.40 -9.90
CA PHE A 8 9.59 -12.37 -9.17
C PHE A 8 10.21 -10.97 -9.14
N ILE A 9 10.33 -10.30 -10.30
CA ILE A 9 10.85 -8.93 -10.34
C ILE A 9 9.93 -7.93 -9.62
N THR A 10 8.63 -8.20 -9.58
CA THR A 10 7.67 -7.41 -8.80
C THR A 10 7.92 -7.60 -7.30
N VAL A 11 8.14 -8.82 -6.85
CA VAL A 11 8.45 -9.09 -5.44
C VAL A 11 9.69 -8.32 -5.01
N LEU A 12 10.76 -8.32 -5.80
CA LEU A 12 12.00 -7.60 -5.48
C LEU A 12 11.78 -6.08 -5.38
N ASN A 13 11.16 -5.47 -6.40
CA ASN A 13 10.92 -4.03 -6.41
C ASN A 13 9.94 -3.59 -5.32
N HIS A 14 8.88 -4.35 -5.10
CA HIS A 14 7.89 -4.05 -4.07
C HIS A 14 8.47 -4.23 -2.66
N THR A 15 9.31 -5.25 -2.44
CA THR A 15 10.05 -5.43 -1.18
C THR A 15 10.97 -4.23 -0.91
N ALA A 16 11.71 -3.76 -1.94
CA ALA A 16 12.53 -2.56 -1.82
C ALA A 16 11.69 -1.33 -1.47
N PHE A 17 10.54 -1.15 -2.12
CA PHE A 17 9.62 -0.03 -1.85
C PHE A 17 9.06 -0.07 -0.43
N ILE A 18 8.48 -1.20 0.00
CA ILE A 18 7.89 -1.34 1.34
C ILE A 18 8.98 -1.27 2.42
N GLY A 19 10.13 -1.94 2.19
CA GLY A 19 11.27 -1.87 3.08
C GLY A 19 11.83 -0.46 3.23
N SER A 20 11.87 0.32 2.14
CA SER A 20 12.35 1.70 2.19
C SER A 20 11.46 2.60 3.07
N ARG A 21 10.14 2.38 3.10
CA ARG A 21 9.23 3.13 4.00
C ARG A 21 9.59 2.90 5.46
N VAL A 22 9.90 1.65 5.85
CA VAL A 22 10.32 1.31 7.21
C VAL A 22 11.72 1.87 7.51
N ALA A 23 12.68 1.66 6.60
CA ALA A 23 14.05 2.14 6.77
C ALA A 23 14.12 3.67 6.89
N VAL A 24 13.40 4.40 6.03
CA VAL A 24 13.32 5.86 6.08
C VAL A 24 12.66 6.34 7.37
N SER A 25 11.54 5.72 7.79
CA SER A 25 10.88 6.09 9.05
C SER A 25 11.82 5.93 10.24
N LEU A 26 12.46 4.77 10.38
CA LEU A 26 13.35 4.49 11.52
C LEU A 26 14.65 5.31 11.44
N TYR A 27 15.18 5.57 10.25
CA TYR A 27 16.36 6.41 10.10
C TYR A 27 16.04 7.89 10.39
N ALA A 28 14.91 8.40 9.95
CA ALA A 28 14.47 9.76 10.28
C ALA A 28 14.24 9.92 11.80
N ILE A 29 13.67 8.91 12.48
CA ILE A 29 13.54 8.90 13.94
C ILE A 29 14.93 8.90 14.60
N HIS A 30 15.88 8.11 14.11
CA HIS A 30 17.27 8.10 14.58
C HIS A 30 17.93 9.47 14.42
N LEU A 31 17.56 10.23 13.38
CA LEU A 31 17.99 11.63 13.16
C LEU A 31 17.15 12.65 13.94
N HIS A 32 16.36 12.22 14.92
CA HIS A 32 15.50 13.06 15.77
C HIS A 32 14.43 13.86 14.99
N ALA A 33 13.94 13.34 13.86
CA ALA A 33 12.85 13.94 13.12
C ALA A 33 11.56 14.01 13.95
N SER A 34 10.86 15.15 13.89
CA SER A 34 9.54 15.28 14.50
C SER A 34 8.51 14.43 13.75
N PRO A 35 7.37 14.05 14.39
CA PRO A 35 6.27 13.34 13.73
C PRO A 35 5.76 14.04 12.46
N LEU A 36 5.80 15.38 12.44
CA LEU A 36 5.41 16.17 11.27
C LEU A 36 6.38 15.94 10.10
N ILE A 37 7.69 15.96 10.33
CA ILE A 37 8.70 15.70 9.31
C ILE A 37 8.53 14.27 8.76
N LEU A 38 8.28 13.29 9.62
CA LEU A 38 7.96 11.91 9.22
C LEU A 38 6.71 11.87 8.34
N GLY A 39 5.67 12.63 8.70
CA GLY A 39 4.46 12.77 7.90
C GLY A 39 4.75 13.31 6.50
N VAL A 40 5.58 14.36 6.41
CA VAL A 40 6.02 14.94 5.13
C VAL A 40 6.78 13.91 4.29
N LEU A 41 7.76 13.21 4.88
CA LEU A 41 8.54 12.19 4.18
C LEU A 41 7.64 11.07 3.63
N MET A 42 6.72 10.57 4.44
CA MET A 42 5.81 9.50 3.99
C MET A 42 4.80 9.98 2.94
N SER A 43 4.35 11.23 3.02
CA SER A 43 3.47 11.83 2.01
C SER A 43 4.16 12.00 0.65
N LEU A 44 5.46 12.27 0.63
CA LEU A 44 6.22 12.40 -0.62
C LEU A 44 6.30 11.10 -1.42
N TYR A 45 6.20 9.92 -0.78
CA TYR A 45 6.07 8.65 -1.50
C TYR A 45 4.84 8.58 -2.43
N GLY A 46 3.74 9.28 -2.06
CA GLY A 46 2.49 9.31 -2.80
C GLY A 46 2.26 10.58 -3.62
N LEU A 47 2.92 11.69 -3.31
CA LEU A 47 2.63 13.00 -3.91
C LEU A 47 2.92 13.04 -5.42
N LEU A 48 4.14 12.67 -5.83
CA LEU A 48 4.46 12.61 -7.26
C LEU A 48 3.67 11.52 -7.99
N PRO A 49 3.50 10.29 -7.44
CA PRO A 49 2.54 9.33 -7.95
C PRO A 49 1.15 9.90 -8.20
N MET A 50 0.59 10.64 -7.26
CA MET A 50 -0.73 11.25 -7.40
C MET A 50 -0.80 12.22 -8.59
N LEU A 51 0.23 13.05 -8.76
CA LEU A 51 0.29 14.06 -9.83
C LEU A 51 0.59 13.46 -11.21
N PHE A 52 1.47 12.45 -11.27
CA PHE A 52 2.03 11.96 -12.53
C PHE A 52 1.49 10.59 -12.98
N SER A 53 0.66 9.88 -12.19
CA SER A 53 0.17 8.54 -12.52
C SER A 53 -0.50 8.46 -13.90
N VAL A 54 -1.29 9.46 -14.28
CA VAL A 54 -1.95 9.52 -15.60
C VAL A 54 -0.91 9.70 -16.72
N SER A 55 0.09 10.55 -16.51
CA SER A 55 1.17 10.79 -17.47
C SER A 55 2.06 9.55 -17.62
N VAL A 56 2.37 8.88 -16.53
CA VAL A 56 3.10 7.60 -16.49
C VAL A 56 2.31 6.51 -17.23
N GLY A 57 1.00 6.41 -16.98
CA GLY A 57 0.12 5.48 -17.70
C GLY A 57 0.14 5.72 -19.22
N ARG A 58 -0.01 6.97 -19.66
CA ARG A 58 0.06 7.34 -21.08
C ARG A 58 1.43 7.04 -21.70
N LEU A 59 2.50 7.26 -20.95
CA LEU A 59 3.86 6.94 -21.39
C LEU A 59 4.03 5.42 -21.54
N SER A 60 3.56 4.66 -20.55
CA SER A 60 3.58 3.18 -20.58
C SER A 60 2.81 2.59 -21.77
N ASP A 61 1.76 3.28 -22.26
CA ASP A 61 1.01 2.87 -23.44
C ASP A 61 1.72 3.18 -24.76
N ARG A 62 2.65 4.15 -24.76
CA ARG A 62 3.33 4.64 -25.96
C ARG A 62 4.70 4.01 -26.20
N VAL A 63 5.38 3.60 -25.14
CA VAL A 63 6.73 3.02 -25.20
C VAL A 63 6.70 1.53 -24.88
N SER A 64 7.77 0.81 -25.24
CA SER A 64 7.92 -0.58 -24.80
C SER A 64 7.82 -0.68 -23.27
N PRO A 65 7.08 -1.66 -22.73
CA PRO A 65 6.93 -1.84 -21.28
C PRO A 65 8.26 -1.96 -20.53
N ARG A 66 9.33 -2.34 -21.21
CA ARG A 66 10.68 -2.42 -20.63
C ARG A 66 11.19 -1.08 -20.12
N VAL A 67 10.96 -0.01 -20.90
CA VAL A 67 11.50 1.32 -20.56
C VAL A 67 10.97 1.78 -19.20
N PRO A 68 9.65 1.85 -18.94
CA PRO A 68 9.17 2.28 -17.64
C PRO A 68 9.47 1.28 -16.51
N LEU A 69 9.61 -0.03 -16.80
CA LEU A 69 10.04 -1.01 -15.79
C LEU A 69 11.51 -0.79 -15.39
N VAL A 70 12.41 -0.56 -16.35
CA VAL A 70 13.83 -0.29 -16.07
C VAL A 70 14.01 1.05 -15.39
N VAL A 71 13.38 2.11 -15.90
CA VAL A 71 13.43 3.46 -15.31
C VAL A 71 12.88 3.44 -13.89
N GLY A 72 11.73 2.78 -13.69
CA GLY A 72 11.13 2.62 -12.38
C GLY A 72 12.04 1.92 -11.38
N SER A 73 12.61 0.78 -11.78
CA SER A 73 13.56 0.03 -10.93
C SER A 73 14.84 0.81 -10.65
N ALA A 74 15.36 1.53 -11.65
CA ALA A 74 16.54 2.37 -11.50
C ALA A 74 16.30 3.54 -10.52
N LEU A 75 15.12 4.17 -10.58
CA LEU A 75 14.74 5.23 -9.63
C LEU A 75 14.57 4.69 -8.21
N VAL A 76 14.01 3.48 -8.03
CA VAL A 76 13.93 2.83 -6.71
C VAL A 76 15.32 2.53 -6.17
N ALA A 77 16.21 1.97 -7.00
CA ALA A 77 17.58 1.71 -6.60
C ALA A 77 18.36 2.99 -6.26
N ALA A 78 18.25 4.01 -7.12
CA ALA A 78 18.92 5.31 -6.90
C ALA A 78 18.38 6.03 -5.65
N GLY A 79 17.05 5.93 -5.39
CA GLY A 79 16.45 6.46 -4.18
C GLY A 79 17.02 5.83 -2.91
N ALA A 80 17.26 4.52 -2.90
CA ALA A 80 17.94 3.84 -1.80
C ALA A 80 19.46 4.13 -1.75
N ALA A 81 20.10 4.34 -2.91
CA ALA A 81 21.52 4.68 -2.98
C ALA A 81 21.86 6.02 -2.33
N LEU A 82 20.96 7.00 -2.37
CA LEU A 82 21.23 8.34 -1.83
C LEU A 82 21.53 8.33 -0.32
N PRO A 83 20.70 7.78 0.58
CA PRO A 83 21.01 7.76 2.01
C PRO A 83 22.20 6.85 2.35
N PHE A 84 22.50 5.86 1.51
CA PHE A 84 23.71 5.05 1.62
C PHE A 84 24.96 5.87 1.33
N ALA A 85 24.97 6.66 0.23
CA ALA A 85 26.13 7.43 -0.19
C ALA A 85 26.33 8.68 0.67
N VAL A 86 25.26 9.43 0.89
CA VAL A 86 25.26 10.71 1.63
C VAL A 86 24.23 10.62 2.75
N PRO A 87 24.63 10.17 3.95
CA PRO A 87 23.73 10.10 5.11
C PRO A 87 23.24 11.49 5.54
N GLY A 88 21.98 11.57 5.90
CA GLY A 88 21.39 12.82 6.43
C GLY A 88 19.91 13.01 6.07
N MET A 89 19.28 13.96 6.74
CA MET A 89 17.84 14.23 6.57
C MET A 89 17.49 14.72 5.15
N ASN A 90 18.32 15.57 4.57
CA ASN A 90 18.05 16.17 3.25
C ASN A 90 18.01 15.12 2.13
N THR A 91 18.83 14.09 2.22
CA THR A 91 18.85 13.01 1.25
C THR A 91 17.61 12.13 1.32
N LEU A 92 16.96 12.04 2.50
CA LEU A 92 15.72 11.30 2.64
C LEU A 92 14.58 11.91 1.82
N TYR A 93 14.47 13.22 1.70
CA TYR A 93 13.45 13.87 0.86
C TYR A 93 13.59 13.46 -0.61
N ALA A 94 14.82 13.50 -1.14
CA ALA A 94 15.10 13.08 -2.50
C ALA A 94 14.88 11.55 -2.67
N ALA A 95 15.34 10.75 -1.71
CA ALA A 95 15.20 9.31 -1.71
C ALA A 95 13.74 8.85 -1.78
N VAL A 96 12.87 9.38 -0.91
CA VAL A 96 11.44 9.01 -0.88
C VAL A 96 10.72 9.44 -2.16
N THR A 97 11.06 10.62 -2.68
CA THR A 97 10.49 11.17 -3.92
C THR A 97 10.86 10.30 -5.14
N MET A 98 12.14 9.94 -5.26
CA MET A 98 12.63 9.06 -6.34
C MET A 98 12.05 7.66 -6.23
N THR A 99 12.01 7.08 -5.02
CA THR A 99 11.47 5.74 -4.77
C THR A 99 9.97 5.69 -5.06
N GLY A 100 9.20 6.69 -4.64
CA GLY A 100 7.76 6.78 -4.89
C GLY A 100 7.45 6.89 -6.37
N LEU A 101 8.14 7.80 -7.08
CA LEU A 101 7.97 7.96 -8.52
C LEU A 101 8.40 6.70 -9.27
N GLY A 102 9.57 6.15 -8.95
CA GLY A 102 10.11 4.93 -9.56
C GLY A 102 9.16 3.75 -9.40
N PHE A 103 8.64 3.56 -8.19
CA PHE A 103 7.67 2.49 -7.93
C PHE A 103 6.38 2.68 -8.73
N THR A 104 5.94 3.91 -8.97
CA THR A 104 4.76 4.19 -9.79
C THR A 104 4.95 3.78 -11.24
N PHE A 105 6.09 4.14 -11.85
CA PHE A 105 6.44 3.67 -13.19
C PHE A 105 6.41 2.16 -13.28
N PHE A 106 7.03 1.50 -12.32
CA PHE A 106 7.10 0.06 -12.25
C PHE A 106 5.71 -0.57 -12.08
N GLN A 107 4.96 -0.15 -11.08
CA GLN A 107 3.68 -0.75 -10.69
C GLN A 107 2.60 -0.62 -11.76
N ILE A 108 2.46 0.57 -12.37
CA ILE A 108 1.48 0.79 -13.45
C ILE A 108 1.80 -0.12 -14.63
N THR A 109 3.08 -0.21 -14.99
CA THR A 109 3.51 -1.03 -16.13
C THR A 109 3.36 -2.52 -15.85
N VAL A 110 3.71 -2.99 -14.65
CA VAL A 110 3.48 -4.39 -14.24
C VAL A 110 2.01 -4.77 -14.33
N GLN A 111 1.11 -3.93 -13.80
CA GLN A 111 -0.33 -4.20 -13.87
C GLN A 111 -0.82 -4.24 -15.33
N ASN A 112 -0.34 -3.32 -16.17
CA ASN A 112 -0.68 -3.28 -17.58
C ASN A 112 -0.21 -4.57 -18.30
N VAL A 113 1.06 -4.93 -18.16
CA VAL A 113 1.64 -6.15 -18.75
C VAL A 113 0.90 -7.41 -18.27
N THR A 114 0.61 -7.51 -16.96
CA THR A 114 -0.11 -8.66 -16.38
C THR A 114 -1.46 -8.87 -17.04
N GLY A 115 -2.17 -7.80 -17.38
CA GLY A 115 -3.47 -7.86 -18.08
C GLY A 115 -3.39 -8.34 -19.54
N PHE A 116 -2.19 -8.36 -20.15
CA PHE A 116 -1.97 -8.82 -21.52
C PHE A 116 -1.23 -10.15 -21.63
N ILE A 117 -0.84 -10.78 -20.53
CA ILE A 117 -0.23 -12.12 -20.53
C ILE A 117 -1.31 -13.18 -20.65
N GLY A 118 -1.19 -14.06 -21.65
CA GLY A 118 -2.14 -15.16 -21.89
C GLY A 118 -3.45 -14.70 -22.56
N LYS A 119 -4.48 -15.48 -22.36
CA LYS A 119 -5.83 -15.20 -22.89
C LYS A 119 -6.62 -14.29 -21.95
N PRO A 120 -7.70 -13.65 -22.40
CA PRO A 120 -8.57 -12.86 -21.53
C PRO A 120 -9.09 -13.60 -20.30
N GLU A 121 -9.33 -14.91 -20.42
CA GLU A 121 -9.81 -15.79 -19.35
C GLU A 121 -8.76 -15.99 -18.24
N ASP A 122 -7.47 -15.84 -18.55
CA ASP A 122 -6.36 -16.00 -17.61
C ASP A 122 -6.15 -14.77 -16.71
N ARG A 123 -6.73 -13.62 -17.09
CA ARG A 123 -6.51 -12.34 -16.37
C ARG A 123 -6.80 -12.42 -14.88
N PRO A 124 -7.92 -12.99 -14.39
CA PRO A 124 -8.19 -13.07 -12.96
C PRO A 124 -7.12 -13.87 -12.22
N SER A 125 -6.65 -14.98 -12.80
CA SER A 125 -5.58 -15.81 -12.25
C SER A 125 -4.26 -15.05 -12.20
N ASN A 126 -3.87 -14.35 -13.28
CA ASN A 126 -2.64 -13.58 -13.38
C ASN A 126 -2.60 -12.46 -12.34
N PHE A 127 -3.69 -11.71 -12.16
CA PHE A 127 -3.79 -10.66 -11.13
C PHE A 127 -3.79 -11.24 -9.71
N SER A 128 -4.39 -12.42 -9.51
CA SER A 128 -4.34 -13.10 -8.21
C SER A 128 -2.90 -13.52 -7.86
N MET A 129 -2.16 -14.06 -8.82
CA MET A 129 -0.74 -14.40 -8.62
C MET A 129 0.13 -13.16 -8.36
N LEU A 130 -0.12 -12.06 -9.07
CA LEU A 130 0.55 -10.79 -8.81
C LEU A 130 0.26 -10.30 -7.38
N ALA A 131 -0.99 -10.37 -6.93
CA ALA A 131 -1.39 -9.97 -5.58
C ALA A 131 -0.75 -10.86 -4.49
N LEU A 132 -0.57 -12.16 -4.75
CA LEU A 132 0.18 -13.06 -3.87
C LEU A 132 1.64 -12.64 -3.75
N GLY A 133 2.30 -12.32 -4.88
CA GLY A 133 3.66 -11.79 -4.88
C GLY A 133 3.78 -10.49 -4.08
N GLN A 134 2.82 -9.58 -4.21
CA GLN A 134 2.78 -8.35 -3.42
C GLN A 134 2.58 -8.62 -1.92
N SER A 135 1.83 -9.65 -1.55
CA SER A 135 1.67 -10.06 -0.14
C SER A 135 2.98 -10.58 0.45
N VAL A 136 3.75 -11.35 -0.33
CA VAL A 136 5.11 -11.78 0.06
C VAL A 136 6.00 -10.56 0.31
N SER A 137 5.96 -9.57 -0.55
CA SER A 137 6.76 -8.35 -0.40
C SER A 137 6.34 -7.52 0.81
N ALA A 138 5.02 -7.44 1.08
CA ALA A 138 4.50 -6.73 2.24
C ALA A 138 4.96 -7.36 3.57
N PHE A 139 5.18 -8.68 3.57
CA PHE A 139 5.78 -9.40 4.68
C PHE A 139 7.31 -9.22 4.74
N ALA A 140 7.98 -9.45 3.60
CA ALA A 140 9.44 -9.47 3.53
C ALA A 140 10.08 -8.08 3.72
N GLY A 141 9.45 -7.01 3.23
CA GLY A 141 10.00 -5.65 3.28
C GLY A 141 10.30 -5.16 4.69
N PRO A 142 9.32 -5.13 5.61
CA PRO A 142 9.53 -4.72 6.99
C PRO A 142 10.53 -5.61 7.73
N LEU A 143 10.44 -6.92 7.55
CA LEU A 143 11.38 -7.87 8.17
C LEU A 143 12.81 -7.62 7.72
N LEU A 144 13.03 -7.56 6.41
CA LEU A 144 14.36 -7.32 5.85
C LEU A 144 14.94 -6.01 6.38
N SER A 145 14.16 -4.93 6.37
CA SER A 145 14.63 -3.63 6.84
C SER A 145 14.91 -3.62 8.33
N GLY A 146 14.02 -4.21 9.14
CA GLY A 146 14.20 -4.29 10.59
C GLY A 146 15.46 -5.07 10.99
N PHE A 147 15.61 -6.28 10.44
CA PHE A 147 16.79 -7.10 10.73
C PHE A 147 18.08 -6.49 10.16
N ALA A 148 18.06 -5.88 8.98
CA ALA A 148 19.23 -5.21 8.42
C ALA A 148 19.65 -3.99 9.27
N ILE A 149 18.70 -3.21 9.82
CA ILE A 149 19.01 -2.09 10.71
C ILE A 149 19.71 -2.58 11.98
N ASP A 150 19.16 -3.58 12.65
CA ASP A 150 19.70 -4.07 13.91
C ASP A 150 21.05 -4.78 13.73
N SER A 151 21.27 -5.49 12.60
CA SER A 151 22.48 -6.24 12.35
C SER A 151 23.63 -5.42 11.74
N ALA A 152 23.31 -4.48 10.84
CA ALA A 152 24.30 -3.76 10.03
C ALA A 152 24.12 -2.23 10.03
N GLY A 153 23.09 -1.73 10.73
CA GLY A 153 22.79 -0.32 10.83
C GLY A 153 22.02 0.26 9.63
N HIS A 154 21.54 1.49 9.80
CA HIS A 154 20.68 2.18 8.83
C HIS A 154 21.32 2.31 7.44
N ARG A 155 22.60 2.66 7.39
CA ARG A 155 23.33 2.87 6.12
C ARG A 155 23.41 1.59 5.30
N ALA A 156 23.77 0.47 5.92
CA ALA A 156 23.86 -0.82 5.24
C ALA A 156 22.46 -1.33 4.79
N THR A 157 21.42 -1.01 5.53
CA THR A 157 20.03 -1.32 5.13
C THR A 157 19.68 -0.66 3.79
N PHE A 158 20.05 0.59 3.57
CA PHE A 158 19.83 1.26 2.28
C PHE A 158 20.63 0.59 1.15
N LEU A 159 21.85 0.08 1.42
CA LEU A 159 22.59 -0.72 0.44
C LEU A 159 21.82 -2.01 0.06
N VAL A 160 21.30 -2.74 1.05
CA VAL A 160 20.49 -3.94 0.81
C VAL A 160 19.27 -3.61 -0.05
N LEU A 161 18.55 -2.53 0.29
CA LEU A 161 17.38 -2.10 -0.46
C LEU A 161 17.71 -1.65 -1.88
N MET A 162 18.86 -1.00 -2.09
CA MET A 162 19.40 -0.62 -3.41
C MET A 162 19.65 -1.84 -4.30
N LEU A 163 20.16 -2.94 -3.72
CA LEU A 163 20.52 -4.15 -4.47
C LEU A 163 19.28 -4.92 -4.97
N LEU A 164 18.12 -4.83 -4.30
CA LEU A 164 16.91 -5.58 -4.65
C LEU A 164 16.37 -5.29 -6.07
N PRO A 165 16.32 -4.04 -6.56
CA PRO A 165 15.87 -3.77 -7.93
C PRO A 165 16.89 -4.13 -9.02
N LEU A 166 18.18 -4.34 -8.70
CA LEU A 166 19.23 -4.57 -9.71
C LEU A 166 19.00 -5.83 -10.56
N PRO A 167 18.59 -6.99 -9.99
CA PRO A 167 18.23 -8.16 -10.81
C PRO A 167 17.12 -7.87 -11.82
N THR A 168 16.16 -7.02 -11.47
CA THR A 168 15.11 -6.58 -12.39
C THR A 168 15.71 -5.85 -13.59
N ILE A 169 16.60 -4.89 -13.33
CA ILE A 169 17.28 -4.12 -14.38
C ILE A 169 18.09 -5.07 -15.28
N ALA A 170 18.86 -6.00 -14.67
CA ALA A 170 19.65 -6.96 -15.41
C ALA A 170 18.80 -7.90 -16.29
N VAL A 171 17.70 -8.45 -15.76
CA VAL A 171 16.79 -9.34 -16.52
C VAL A 171 16.15 -8.59 -17.69
N LEU A 172 15.72 -7.35 -17.48
CA LEU A 172 15.07 -6.55 -18.52
C LEU A 172 16.07 -6.03 -19.55
N ALA A 173 17.29 -5.64 -19.15
CA ALA A 173 18.36 -5.21 -20.05
C ALA A 173 18.87 -6.36 -20.94
N ALA A 174 18.93 -7.58 -20.41
CA ALA A 174 19.32 -8.77 -21.16
C ALA A 174 18.33 -9.17 -22.27
N ASN A 175 17.21 -8.47 -22.41
CA ASN A 175 16.20 -8.66 -23.45
C ASN A 175 15.58 -10.08 -23.52
N ARG A 176 15.68 -10.86 -22.44
CA ARG A 176 15.25 -12.27 -22.42
C ARG A 176 13.76 -12.47 -22.10
N LEU A 177 13.06 -11.38 -21.77
CA LEU A 177 11.64 -11.43 -21.39
C LEU A 177 10.79 -10.85 -22.53
N ALA A 178 9.97 -11.71 -23.15
CA ALA A 178 8.97 -11.26 -24.12
C ALA A 178 7.82 -10.59 -23.36
N LEU A 179 7.82 -9.26 -23.29
CA LEU A 179 6.75 -8.49 -22.68
C LEU A 179 5.72 -8.12 -23.74
N PRO A 180 4.42 -8.45 -23.55
CA PRO A 180 3.39 -7.98 -24.44
C PRO A 180 3.30 -6.46 -24.39
N SER A 181 3.29 -5.81 -25.57
CA SER A 181 3.02 -4.38 -25.65
C SER A 181 1.52 -4.14 -25.65
N ALA A 182 1.07 -3.21 -24.81
CA ALA A 182 -0.30 -2.72 -24.85
C ALA A 182 -0.54 -2.05 -26.20
N ARG A 183 -1.39 -2.64 -27.07
CA ARG A 183 -1.94 -1.91 -28.19
C ARG A 183 -2.97 -0.94 -27.64
N SER A 184 -2.69 0.34 -27.69
CA SER A 184 -3.62 1.43 -27.41
C SER A 184 -4.90 1.23 -28.21
N GLY A 185 -6.00 0.88 -27.57
CA GLY A 185 -7.26 0.61 -28.24
C GLY A 185 -8.46 0.72 -27.29
N GLY A 186 -8.69 1.89 -26.73
CA GLY A 186 -9.90 2.16 -25.98
C GLY A 186 -10.21 3.66 -25.94
N LYS A 187 -11.04 4.16 -26.86
CA LYS A 187 -11.65 5.48 -26.75
C LYS A 187 -12.46 5.51 -25.46
N ARG A 188 -11.96 6.22 -24.45
CA ARG A 188 -12.74 6.56 -23.25
C ARG A 188 -13.82 7.55 -23.66
N ASN A 189 -15.03 7.07 -23.82
CA ASN A 189 -16.20 7.94 -23.96
C ASN A 189 -16.60 8.40 -22.55
N SER A 190 -16.00 9.48 -22.07
CA SER A 190 -16.32 10.07 -20.76
C SER A 190 -17.25 11.27 -20.94
N GLN A 191 -18.54 11.01 -21.19
CA GLN A 191 -19.57 12.07 -21.23
C GLN A 191 -20.25 12.31 -19.85
N HIS A 192 -19.94 11.51 -18.82
CA HIS A 192 -20.58 11.63 -17.51
C HIS A 192 -19.65 12.26 -16.47
N ARG A 193 -20.21 13.10 -15.59
CA ARG A 193 -19.44 13.74 -14.52
C ARG A 193 -19.15 12.72 -13.42
N LEU A 194 -17.88 12.57 -13.02
CA LEU A 194 -17.46 11.71 -11.90
C LEU A 194 -18.16 12.07 -10.57
N ALA A 195 -18.54 13.35 -10.42
CA ALA A 195 -19.28 13.83 -9.25
C ALA A 195 -20.63 13.12 -9.05
N ASP A 196 -21.24 12.61 -10.12
CA ASP A 196 -22.53 11.91 -10.03
C ASP A 196 -22.39 10.57 -9.31
N LEU A 197 -21.24 9.89 -9.47
CA LEU A 197 -20.94 8.64 -8.74
C LEU A 197 -20.74 8.89 -7.23
N LEU A 198 -20.12 10.01 -6.86
CA LEU A 198 -19.96 10.40 -5.44
C LEU A 198 -21.28 10.76 -4.76
N ARG A 199 -22.26 11.26 -5.55
CA ARG A 199 -23.59 11.62 -5.06
C ARG A 199 -24.56 10.44 -5.07
N HIS A 200 -24.23 9.35 -5.78
CA HIS A 200 -25.10 8.18 -5.87
C HIS A 200 -25.29 7.56 -4.49
N ARG A 201 -26.56 7.32 -4.11
CA ARG A 201 -26.96 6.92 -2.76
C ARG A 201 -26.27 5.63 -2.29
N ASP A 202 -26.11 4.66 -3.18
CA ASP A 202 -25.56 3.35 -2.84
C ASP A 202 -24.02 3.31 -2.93
N LEU A 203 -23.41 4.16 -3.76
CA LEU A 203 -21.97 4.22 -3.93
C LEU A 203 -21.25 5.07 -2.88
N ARG A 204 -21.89 6.15 -2.44
CA ARG A 204 -21.32 7.07 -1.45
C ARG A 204 -20.81 6.38 -0.18
N PRO A 205 -21.58 5.50 0.50
CA PRO A 205 -21.09 4.80 1.70
C PRO A 205 -19.92 3.87 1.37
N ILE A 206 -19.89 3.23 0.19
CA ILE A 206 -18.80 2.36 -0.23
C ILE A 206 -17.50 3.16 -0.40
N PHE A 207 -17.56 4.37 -1.00
CA PHE A 207 -16.38 5.24 -1.12
C PHE A 207 -15.90 5.76 0.24
N ILE A 208 -16.82 6.16 1.14
CA ILE A 208 -16.46 6.60 2.49
C ILE A 208 -15.76 5.46 3.25
N ILE A 209 -16.32 4.26 3.23
CA ILE A 209 -15.72 3.11 3.90
C ILE A 209 -14.38 2.74 3.26
N SER A 210 -14.26 2.82 1.92
CA SER A 210 -12.98 2.62 1.24
C SER A 210 -11.92 3.60 1.73
N ALA A 211 -12.26 4.88 1.86
CA ALA A 211 -11.35 5.90 2.39
C ALA A 211 -10.95 5.60 3.84
N LEU A 212 -11.90 5.25 4.70
CA LEU A 212 -11.63 4.89 6.10
C LEU A 212 -10.72 3.67 6.23
N GLN A 213 -10.92 2.66 5.39
CA GLN A 213 -10.08 1.46 5.38
C GLN A 213 -8.64 1.75 4.95
N VAL A 214 -8.47 2.58 3.90
CA VAL A 214 -7.14 3.01 3.47
C VAL A 214 -6.48 3.87 4.54
N THR A 215 -7.22 4.80 5.14
CA THR A 215 -6.74 5.62 6.27
C THR A 215 -6.26 4.76 7.43
N ALA A 216 -7.03 3.72 7.79
CA ALA A 216 -6.64 2.79 8.84
C ALA A 216 -5.38 1.97 8.46
N TRP A 217 -5.26 1.54 7.21
CA TRP A 217 -4.06 0.87 6.72
C TRP A 217 -2.82 1.78 6.79
N GLU A 218 -2.95 3.03 6.33
CA GLU A 218 -1.87 4.01 6.38
C GLU A 218 -1.49 4.36 7.82
N LEU A 219 -2.47 4.42 8.75
CA LEU A 219 -2.19 4.60 10.17
C LEU A 219 -1.24 3.52 10.70
N PHE A 220 -1.55 2.25 10.47
CA PHE A 220 -0.72 1.16 10.93
C PHE A 220 0.70 1.24 10.36
N THR A 221 0.82 1.41 9.05
CA THR A 221 2.13 1.42 8.38
C THR A 221 2.97 2.64 8.73
N PHE A 222 2.33 3.77 9.03
CA PHE A 222 3.00 5.01 9.42
C PHE A 222 3.33 5.05 10.92
N MET A 223 2.35 4.72 11.77
CA MET A 223 2.51 4.89 13.23
C MET A 223 3.26 3.75 13.91
N THR A 224 3.26 2.53 13.36
CA THR A 224 3.93 1.39 14.00
C THR A 224 5.44 1.61 14.20
N PRO A 225 6.22 2.11 13.20
CA PRO A 225 7.61 2.46 13.42
C PRO A 225 7.80 3.57 14.48
N ILE A 226 6.94 4.58 14.45
CA ILE A 226 7.02 5.72 15.39
C ILE A 226 6.71 5.26 16.81
N TYR A 227 5.61 4.54 17.00
CA TYR A 227 5.19 4.02 18.30
C TYR A 227 6.20 3.02 18.85
N GLY A 228 6.60 2.05 18.03
CA GLY A 228 7.56 1.01 18.45
C GLY A 228 8.91 1.60 18.86
N SER A 229 9.45 2.54 18.09
CA SER A 229 10.68 3.25 18.46
C SER A 229 10.51 4.09 19.74
N GLY A 230 9.34 4.75 19.88
CA GLY A 230 9.02 5.57 21.08
C GLY A 230 8.97 4.78 22.38
N ILE A 231 8.60 3.50 22.34
CA ILE A 231 8.61 2.58 23.49
C ILE A 231 9.90 1.73 23.58
N GLY A 232 10.92 2.05 22.77
CA GLY A 232 12.24 1.43 22.85
C GLY A 232 12.36 0.05 22.17
N LEU A 233 11.45 -0.32 21.25
CA LEU A 233 11.57 -1.57 20.49
C LEU A 233 12.70 -1.48 19.45
N SER A 234 13.41 -2.61 19.24
CA SER A 234 14.38 -2.71 18.17
C SER A 234 13.70 -2.69 16.78
N ALA A 235 14.46 -2.34 15.74
CA ALA A 235 13.95 -2.30 14.38
C ALA A 235 13.46 -3.69 13.91
N SER A 236 14.14 -4.77 14.31
CA SER A 236 13.70 -6.15 14.03
C SER A 236 12.34 -6.45 14.63
N ILE A 237 12.08 -6.08 15.89
CA ILE A 237 10.79 -6.30 16.55
C ILE A 237 9.69 -5.52 15.82
N ILE A 238 9.96 -4.27 15.47
CA ILE A 238 9.02 -3.45 14.67
C ILE A 238 8.73 -4.13 13.33
N GLY A 239 9.78 -4.62 12.65
CA GLY A 239 9.64 -5.37 11.41
C GLY A 239 8.79 -6.63 11.56
N VAL A 240 8.96 -7.39 12.65
CA VAL A 240 8.17 -8.59 12.97
C VAL A 240 6.71 -8.24 13.25
N ILE A 241 6.43 -7.15 13.98
CA ILE A 241 5.06 -6.67 14.21
C ILE A 241 4.36 -6.33 12.88
N MET A 242 5.05 -5.62 11.98
CA MET A 242 4.52 -5.31 10.65
C MET A 242 4.37 -6.57 9.78
N GLY A 243 5.29 -7.51 9.91
CA GLY A 243 5.22 -8.82 9.28
C GLY A 243 4.01 -9.64 9.76
N ALA A 244 3.72 -9.65 11.07
CA ALA A 244 2.55 -10.32 11.62
C ALA A 244 1.23 -9.77 11.05
N PHE A 245 1.12 -8.47 10.88
CA PHE A 245 0.02 -7.82 10.18
C PHE A 245 -0.11 -8.31 8.71
N ALA A 246 1.00 -8.34 7.99
CA ALA A 246 1.00 -8.78 6.58
C ALA A 246 0.64 -10.27 6.46
N ALA A 247 1.16 -11.13 7.35
CA ALA A 247 0.81 -12.54 7.42
C ALA A 247 -0.68 -12.75 7.70
N ALA A 248 -1.26 -12.02 8.65
CA ALA A 248 -2.69 -12.06 8.96
C ALA A 248 -3.55 -11.62 7.76
N THR A 249 -3.11 -10.59 7.05
CA THR A 249 -3.76 -10.13 5.81
C THR A 249 -3.77 -11.21 4.74
N PHE A 250 -2.69 -11.97 4.60
CA PHE A 250 -2.64 -13.11 3.70
C PHE A 250 -3.60 -14.22 4.14
N VAL A 251 -3.56 -14.61 5.42
CA VAL A 251 -4.41 -15.67 6.00
C VAL A 251 -5.90 -15.36 5.80
N ILE A 252 -6.34 -14.16 6.13
CA ILE A 252 -7.75 -13.80 5.99
C ILE A 252 -8.19 -13.81 4.52
N ARG A 253 -7.36 -13.32 3.60
CA ARG A 253 -7.67 -13.33 2.15
C ARG A 253 -7.84 -14.76 1.62
N MET A 254 -7.04 -15.71 2.07
CA MET A 254 -7.19 -17.13 1.75
C MET A 254 -8.49 -17.72 2.32
N SER A 255 -8.96 -17.20 3.45
CA SER A 255 -10.19 -17.67 4.12
C SER A 255 -11.47 -17.03 3.55
N LEU A 256 -11.37 -15.93 2.79
CA LEU A 256 -12.54 -15.20 2.28
C LEU A 256 -13.49 -16.05 1.43
N PRO A 257 -13.05 -16.96 0.53
CA PRO A 257 -13.96 -17.79 -0.25
C PRO A 257 -14.87 -18.68 0.61
N TYR A 258 -14.38 -19.07 1.80
CA TYR A 258 -15.19 -19.84 2.76
C TYR A 258 -16.14 -18.92 3.57
N LEU A 259 -15.64 -17.76 4.02
CA LEU A 259 -16.42 -16.81 4.81
C LEU A 259 -17.56 -16.17 4.02
N THR A 260 -17.36 -15.89 2.73
CA THR A 260 -18.39 -15.29 1.86
C THR A 260 -19.54 -16.25 1.52
N ARG A 261 -19.36 -17.57 1.73
CA ARG A 261 -20.46 -18.55 1.64
C ARG A 261 -21.47 -18.43 2.80
N ARG A 262 -21.05 -17.90 3.95
CA ARG A 262 -21.84 -17.81 5.17
C ARG A 262 -22.24 -16.38 5.57
N LEU A 263 -21.45 -15.40 5.16
CA LEU A 263 -21.61 -14.00 5.56
C LEU A 263 -21.68 -13.10 4.32
N THR A 264 -22.58 -12.13 4.35
CA THR A 264 -22.66 -11.11 3.30
C THR A 264 -21.45 -10.17 3.35
N ALA A 265 -21.08 -9.57 2.21
CA ALA A 265 -19.97 -8.62 2.12
C ALA A 265 -20.12 -7.45 3.12
N TRP A 266 -21.36 -6.96 3.33
CA TRP A 266 -21.64 -5.91 4.31
C TRP A 266 -21.41 -6.36 5.76
N ARG A 267 -21.78 -7.60 6.12
CA ARG A 267 -21.52 -8.13 7.46
C ARG A 267 -20.04 -8.30 7.72
N LEU A 268 -19.31 -8.90 6.77
CA LEU A 268 -17.85 -9.05 6.86
C LEU A 268 -17.17 -7.69 7.00
N LEU A 269 -17.58 -6.69 6.24
CA LEU A 269 -17.02 -5.35 6.28
C LEU A 269 -17.27 -4.67 7.64
N LYS A 270 -18.47 -4.81 8.22
CA LYS A 270 -18.78 -4.28 9.55
C LYS A 270 -17.94 -4.93 10.65
N VAL A 271 -17.81 -6.26 10.61
CA VAL A 271 -16.97 -7.01 11.57
C VAL A 271 -15.50 -6.58 11.41
N ALA A 272 -15.01 -6.46 10.18
CA ALA A 272 -13.65 -5.99 9.89
C ALA A 272 -13.39 -4.59 10.46
N MET A 273 -14.32 -3.65 10.28
CA MET A 273 -14.22 -2.29 10.83
C MET A 273 -14.28 -2.30 12.36
N LEU A 274 -15.13 -3.13 12.95
CA LEU A 274 -15.25 -3.24 14.41
C LEU A 274 -13.96 -3.78 15.03
N ILE A 275 -13.42 -4.86 14.47
CA ILE A 275 -12.13 -5.44 14.88
C ILE A 275 -11.03 -4.38 14.79
N SER A 276 -10.94 -3.67 13.66
CA SER A 276 -9.91 -2.65 13.46
C SER A 276 -10.06 -1.48 14.42
N ALA A 277 -11.28 -0.99 14.66
CA ALA A 277 -11.55 0.09 15.61
C ALA A 277 -11.18 -0.33 17.05
N ALA A 278 -11.62 -1.51 17.49
CA ALA A 278 -11.30 -2.04 18.83
C ALA A 278 -9.78 -2.21 19.01
N THR A 279 -9.10 -2.74 17.99
CA THR A 279 -7.64 -2.92 18.01
C THR A 279 -6.93 -1.57 18.14
N TYR A 280 -7.35 -0.53 17.41
CA TYR A 280 -6.73 0.80 17.50
C TYR A 280 -7.00 1.53 18.81
N VAL A 281 -8.09 1.23 19.52
CA VAL A 281 -8.29 1.75 20.88
C VAL A 281 -7.25 1.18 21.85
N VAL A 282 -6.94 -0.11 21.73
CA VAL A 282 -6.04 -0.83 22.63
C VAL A 282 -4.57 -0.66 22.25
N PHE A 283 -4.25 -0.56 20.96
CA PHE A 283 -2.88 -0.58 20.44
C PHE A 283 -1.92 0.41 21.14
N PRO A 284 -2.27 1.71 21.31
CA PRO A 284 -1.37 2.68 21.93
C PRO A 284 -1.23 2.52 23.46
N LEU A 285 -1.96 1.61 24.08
CA LEU A 285 -1.92 1.34 25.52
C LEU A 285 -1.01 0.15 25.87
N VAL A 286 -0.54 -0.58 24.85
CA VAL A 286 0.19 -1.85 25.03
C VAL A 286 1.66 -1.66 24.65
N THR A 287 2.56 -1.99 25.58
CA THR A 287 4.03 -1.96 25.34
C THR A 287 4.63 -3.36 25.23
N HIS A 288 3.90 -4.40 25.64
CA HIS A 288 4.39 -5.78 25.62
C HIS A 288 4.39 -6.34 24.18
N VAL A 289 5.54 -6.85 23.73
CA VAL A 289 5.75 -7.29 22.32
C VAL A 289 4.76 -8.37 21.88
N ALA A 290 4.51 -9.40 22.71
CA ALA A 290 3.58 -10.47 22.34
C ALA A 290 2.14 -9.97 22.13
N LEU A 291 1.71 -8.99 22.94
CA LEU A 291 0.40 -8.37 22.76
C LEU A 291 0.35 -7.48 21.53
N LEU A 292 1.42 -6.72 21.22
CA LEU A 292 1.52 -5.94 19.99
C LEU A 292 1.48 -6.83 18.75
N LEU A 293 2.13 -8.00 18.78
CA LEU A 293 2.06 -8.99 17.71
C LEU A 293 0.62 -9.52 17.54
N ALA A 294 -0.05 -9.86 18.63
CA ALA A 294 -1.44 -10.31 18.60
C ALA A 294 -2.39 -9.22 18.06
N LEU A 295 -2.20 -7.97 18.50
CA LEU A 295 -2.98 -6.83 17.99
C LEU A 295 -2.70 -6.54 16.51
N ALA A 296 -1.44 -6.59 16.08
CA ALA A 296 -1.07 -6.41 14.67
C ALA A 296 -1.66 -7.52 13.79
N PHE A 297 -1.63 -8.77 14.26
CA PHE A 297 -2.26 -9.91 13.59
C PHE A 297 -3.79 -9.72 13.51
N THR A 298 -4.44 -9.37 14.61
CA THR A 298 -5.88 -9.11 14.67
C THR A 298 -6.28 -7.97 13.73
N LEU A 299 -5.48 -6.90 13.69
CA LEU A 299 -5.68 -5.76 12.78
C LEU A 299 -5.53 -6.20 11.31
N GLY A 300 -4.54 -7.05 11.02
CA GLY A 300 -4.32 -7.61 9.68
C GLY A 300 -5.51 -8.44 9.20
N ILE A 301 -6.16 -9.21 10.08
CA ILE A 301 -7.43 -9.89 9.78
C ILE A 301 -8.51 -8.87 9.42
N GLY A 302 -8.71 -7.84 10.23
CA GLY A 302 -9.72 -6.81 9.98
C GLY A 302 -9.50 -6.08 8.66
N LEU A 303 -8.36 -5.42 8.51
CA LEU A 303 -8.08 -4.60 7.32
C LEU A 303 -7.87 -5.44 6.05
N GLY A 304 -7.33 -6.66 6.18
CA GLY A 304 -7.11 -7.58 5.07
C GLY A 304 -8.41 -8.06 4.42
N ALA A 305 -9.47 -8.28 5.21
CA ALA A 305 -10.78 -8.69 4.72
C ALA A 305 -11.54 -7.53 4.03
N ALA A 306 -11.31 -6.30 4.46
CA ALA A 306 -12.13 -5.17 4.05
C ALA A 306 -11.97 -4.81 2.57
N GLN A 307 -10.76 -4.82 2.04
CA GLN A 307 -10.48 -4.41 0.66
C GLN A 307 -11.23 -5.25 -0.39
N PRO A 308 -11.20 -6.60 -0.35
CA PRO A 308 -12.00 -7.42 -1.26
C PRO A 308 -13.50 -7.21 -1.12
N MET A 309 -14.00 -6.99 0.11
CA MET A 309 -15.43 -6.74 0.35
C MET A 309 -15.88 -5.41 -0.25
N VAL A 310 -15.09 -4.35 -0.09
CA VAL A 310 -15.34 -3.05 -0.73
C VAL A 310 -15.40 -3.20 -2.26
N MET A 311 -14.49 -3.99 -2.86
CA MET A 311 -14.49 -4.24 -4.31
C MET A 311 -15.75 -4.97 -4.75
N THR A 312 -16.17 -5.99 -4.02
CA THR A 312 -17.41 -6.74 -4.31
C THR A 312 -18.63 -5.82 -4.24
N LEU A 313 -18.73 -5.02 -3.17
CA LEU A 313 -19.85 -4.07 -3.00
C LEU A 313 -19.86 -2.99 -4.08
N LEU A 314 -18.68 -2.47 -4.44
CA LEU A 314 -18.54 -1.47 -5.50
C LEU A 314 -19.01 -2.04 -6.85
N HIS A 315 -18.55 -3.24 -7.20
CA HIS A 315 -18.93 -3.89 -8.45
C HIS A 315 -20.44 -4.14 -8.54
N ASN A 316 -21.08 -4.54 -7.44
CA ASN A 316 -22.51 -4.82 -7.39
C ASN A 316 -23.39 -3.57 -7.39
N ALA A 317 -22.86 -2.41 -6.95
CA ALA A 317 -23.63 -1.18 -6.82
C ALA A 317 -23.45 -0.20 -8.00
N VAL A 318 -22.42 -0.43 -8.85
CA VAL A 318 -22.12 0.45 -9.97
C VAL A 318 -23.11 0.19 -11.12
N PRO A 319 -23.73 1.24 -11.71
CA PRO A 319 -24.54 1.11 -12.92
C PRO A 319 -23.75 0.51 -14.08
N ASP A 320 -24.45 -0.23 -14.95
CA ASP A 320 -23.85 -0.87 -16.12
C ASP A 320 -23.06 0.13 -16.98
N GLY A 321 -21.89 -0.29 -17.43
CA GLY A 321 -20.99 0.52 -18.28
C GLY A 321 -20.15 1.56 -17.54
N ARG A 322 -20.33 1.78 -16.21
CA ARG A 322 -19.57 2.78 -15.44
C ARG A 322 -18.56 2.20 -14.45
N THR A 323 -18.31 0.89 -14.51
CA THR A 323 -17.38 0.20 -13.59
C THR A 323 -15.96 0.81 -13.63
N GLY A 324 -15.46 1.14 -14.82
CA GLY A 324 -14.15 1.77 -14.97
C GLY A 324 -14.05 3.15 -14.31
N GLU A 325 -15.13 3.97 -14.37
CA GLU A 325 -15.18 5.28 -13.70
C GLU A 325 -15.17 5.12 -12.17
N ALA A 326 -15.95 4.17 -11.64
CA ALA A 326 -16.02 3.91 -10.21
C ALA A 326 -14.69 3.37 -9.66
N LEU A 327 -14.01 2.49 -10.39
CA LEU A 327 -12.67 2.00 -10.04
C LEU A 327 -11.63 3.12 -10.09
N GLY A 328 -11.68 3.99 -11.10
CA GLY A 328 -10.82 5.17 -11.21
C GLY A 328 -11.02 6.15 -10.04
N LEU A 329 -12.28 6.40 -9.67
CA LEU A 329 -12.61 7.25 -8.52
C LEU A 329 -12.11 6.64 -7.20
N ARG A 330 -12.28 5.33 -7.01
CA ARG A 330 -11.73 4.62 -5.86
C ARG A 330 -10.20 4.71 -5.82
N ALA A 331 -9.53 4.53 -6.95
CA ALA A 331 -8.08 4.68 -7.03
C ALA A 331 -7.63 6.09 -6.63
N ALA A 332 -8.35 7.13 -7.07
CA ALA A 332 -8.09 8.51 -6.66
C ALA A 332 -8.25 8.69 -5.14
N VAL A 333 -9.31 8.13 -4.53
CA VAL A 333 -9.52 8.14 -3.07
C VAL A 333 -8.34 7.47 -2.35
N ILE A 334 -7.90 6.31 -2.83
CA ILE A 334 -6.75 5.59 -2.24
C ILE A 334 -5.49 6.45 -2.31
N THR A 335 -5.14 6.96 -3.48
CA THR A 335 -3.90 7.72 -3.69
C THR A 335 -3.91 9.02 -2.89
N THR A 336 -5.07 9.71 -2.83
CA THR A 336 -5.22 10.92 -2.00
C THR A 336 -5.05 10.58 -0.51
N SER A 337 -5.62 9.49 -0.03
CA SER A 337 -5.44 9.06 1.36
C SER A 337 -3.98 8.71 1.65
N GLN A 338 -3.31 7.97 0.78
CA GLN A 338 -1.89 7.61 0.93
C GLN A 338 -0.97 8.83 0.99
N THR A 339 -1.33 9.91 0.32
CA THR A 339 -0.58 11.17 0.32
C THR A 339 -0.93 12.05 1.52
N ALA A 340 -2.22 12.23 1.81
CA ALA A 340 -2.69 13.17 2.82
C ALA A 340 -2.63 12.62 4.26
N MET A 341 -2.92 11.32 4.45
CA MET A 341 -3.04 10.77 5.80
C MET A 341 -1.73 10.78 6.60
N PRO A 342 -0.56 10.42 6.05
CA PRO A 342 0.68 10.51 6.81
C PRO A 342 0.97 11.94 7.30
N LEU A 343 0.69 12.96 6.47
CA LEU A 343 0.85 14.36 6.86
C LEU A 343 -0.10 14.74 7.99
N LEU A 344 -1.38 14.36 7.88
CA LEU A 344 -2.39 14.61 8.91
C LEU A 344 -2.05 13.88 10.22
N PHE A 345 -1.60 12.63 10.16
CA PHE A 345 -1.17 11.85 11.31
C PHE A 345 0.07 12.45 11.97
N GLY A 346 1.03 12.90 11.16
CA GLY A 346 2.23 13.57 11.65
C GLY A 346 1.90 14.90 12.35
N ALA A 347 1.02 15.72 11.77
CA ALA A 347 0.56 16.97 12.37
C ALA A 347 -0.24 16.73 13.66
N LEU A 348 -1.19 15.80 13.65
CA LEU A 348 -2.00 15.44 14.83
C LEU A 348 -1.11 14.82 15.92
N GLY A 349 -0.17 13.95 15.53
CA GLY A 349 0.77 13.33 16.45
C GLY A 349 1.69 14.34 17.14
N ALA A 350 2.12 15.36 16.41
CA ALA A 350 2.92 16.46 16.97
C ALA A 350 2.10 17.36 17.91
N ALA A 351 0.82 17.60 17.62
CA ALA A 351 -0.04 18.50 18.38
C ALA A 351 -0.69 17.81 19.60
N ALA A 352 -1.14 16.58 19.49
CA ALA A 352 -1.98 15.89 20.49
C ALA A 352 -1.40 14.53 20.96
N GLY A 353 -0.24 14.15 20.45
CA GLY A 353 0.40 12.88 20.77
C GLY A 353 -0.08 11.70 19.95
N ILE A 354 0.70 10.62 19.97
CA ILE A 354 0.50 9.41 19.15
C ILE A 354 -0.84 8.73 19.47
N THR A 355 -1.20 8.63 20.75
CA THR A 355 -2.44 8.00 21.23
C THR A 355 -3.68 8.64 20.61
N ALA A 356 -3.70 9.98 20.50
CA ALA A 356 -4.81 10.71 19.92
C ALA A 356 -5.03 10.36 18.44
N VAL A 357 -3.96 10.08 17.69
CA VAL A 357 -4.04 9.67 16.28
C VAL A 357 -4.72 8.31 16.16
N PHE A 358 -4.33 7.32 16.98
CA PHE A 358 -4.96 6.00 16.99
C PHE A 358 -6.45 6.09 17.34
N TRP A 359 -6.80 6.86 18.36
CA TRP A 359 -8.18 7.01 18.80
C TRP A 359 -9.05 7.79 17.80
N ALA A 360 -8.49 8.79 17.13
CA ALA A 360 -9.20 9.49 16.07
C ALA A 360 -9.59 8.56 14.92
N VAL A 361 -8.70 7.68 14.48
CA VAL A 361 -9.00 6.70 13.43
C VAL A 361 -9.95 5.61 13.94
N ALA A 362 -9.80 5.16 15.18
CA ALA A 362 -10.75 4.22 15.80
C ALA A 362 -12.17 4.80 15.83
N ALA A 363 -12.33 6.06 16.23
CA ALA A 363 -13.60 6.78 16.23
C ALA A 363 -14.17 6.93 14.80
N ALA A 364 -13.32 7.28 13.82
CA ALA A 364 -13.74 7.39 12.42
C ALA A 364 -14.24 6.04 11.86
N LEU A 365 -13.56 4.92 12.18
CA LEU A 365 -14.01 3.57 11.81
C LEU A 365 -15.35 3.21 12.49
N ALA A 366 -15.51 3.52 13.78
CA ALA A 366 -16.76 3.28 14.50
C ALA A 366 -17.93 4.08 13.93
N LEU A 367 -17.71 5.34 13.53
CA LEU A 367 -18.70 6.15 12.82
C LEU A 367 -19.03 5.58 11.44
N GLY A 368 -18.03 5.05 10.73
CA GLY A 368 -18.20 4.37 9.44
C GLY A 368 -19.10 3.13 9.53
N ILE A 369 -19.07 2.39 10.65
CA ILE A 369 -19.96 1.24 10.89
C ILE A 369 -21.42 1.69 10.91
N ARG A 370 -21.73 2.85 11.49
CA ARG A 370 -23.10 3.42 11.50
C ARG A 370 -23.58 3.78 10.09
N ALA A 371 -22.68 4.33 9.28
CA ALA A 371 -22.98 4.61 7.87
C ALA A 371 -23.27 3.34 7.06
N ALA A 372 -22.52 2.25 7.31
CA ALA A 372 -22.77 0.93 6.75
C ALA A 372 -24.05 0.26 7.27
N GLY A 373 -24.55 0.69 8.45
CA GLY A 373 -25.73 0.11 9.11
C GLY A 373 -27.06 0.44 8.46
N LYS A 374 -27.16 1.57 7.75
CA LYS A 374 -28.38 2.01 7.06
C LYS A 374 -28.71 1.20 5.79
N HIS A 375 -27.76 0.46 5.26
CA HIS A 375 -27.97 -0.47 4.15
C HIS A 375 -28.24 -1.87 4.69
N ARG A 376 -29.41 -2.05 5.29
CA ARG A 376 -29.94 -3.34 5.71
C ARG A 376 -30.63 -4.00 4.51
N THR A 377 -30.19 -5.23 4.25
CA THR A 377 -30.94 -6.33 3.62
C THR A 377 -31.71 -6.03 2.32
N SER A 378 -31.10 -6.28 1.24
CA SER A 378 -31.71 -7.08 0.17
C SER A 378 -30.74 -8.19 -0.17
#